data_8544c85a0e6d9dc3a05b251abe39fedc
#
_entry.id   8544c85a0e6d9dc3a05b251abe39fedc
#
_cell.length_a   1.000
_cell.length_b   1.000
_cell.length_c   1.000
_cell.angle_alpha   90.00
_cell.angle_beta   90.00
_cell.angle_gamma   90.00
#
_symmetry.space_group_name_H-M   'P 1'
#
loop_
_entity.id
_entity.type
_entity.pdbx_description
1 polymer ?
#
loop_
_entity_poly.entity_id
_entity_poly.type
_entity_poly.pdbx_seq_one_letter_code
_entity_poly.pdbx_strand_id
1 'polypeptide(L)'
;MILCVNRRVLHTVTIDTPAGEFTMLGDNSRLYGAGFTGDLARVMASIRALPDDVGWEIRPGANQLLEQAVDAVKQYFEGNFEPVASFPIWQQGTPFRHQVWSTLRQTKAGQRLSYSQLADASGFPGATRAAATTCAVNSVGLFIPCHRVIRADGSIGKFGWNQQVKVDLIEHEARLARRP
;
A
#
# COMPACT_ATOMS: atom_id res chain seq x y z
N MET A 1 31.04 26.42 -11.33
CA MET A 1 29.59 26.73 -11.20
C MET A 1 28.91 25.43 -10.84
N ILE A 2 28.71 25.21 -9.52
CA ILE A 2 28.05 23.99 -9.01
C ILE A 2 26.57 24.20 -9.27
N LEU A 3 26.04 23.48 -10.25
CA LEU A 3 24.59 23.37 -10.45
C LEU A 3 24.01 22.81 -9.15
N CYS A 4 23.32 23.62 -8.36
CA CYS A 4 22.45 23.14 -7.31
C CYS A 4 21.35 22.32 -7.98
N VAL A 5 21.56 21.03 -8.12
CA VAL A 5 20.51 20.10 -8.49
C VAL A 5 19.52 20.15 -7.33
N ASN A 6 18.35 20.73 -7.57
CA ASN A 6 17.30 20.83 -6.57
C ASN A 6 16.78 19.40 -6.33
N ARG A 7 17.38 18.70 -5.36
CA ARG A 7 16.98 17.33 -4.99
C ARG A 7 15.73 17.41 -4.13
N ARG A 8 14.75 16.61 -4.48
CA ARG A 8 13.60 16.41 -3.60
C ARG A 8 14.00 15.49 -2.43
N VAL A 9 13.42 15.71 -1.27
CA VAL A 9 13.70 14.93 -0.08
C VAL A 9 12.55 13.95 0.16
N LEU A 10 12.88 12.68 0.26
CA LEU A 10 12.00 11.65 0.80
C LEU A 10 12.42 11.33 2.24
N HIS A 11 11.45 11.25 3.11
CA HIS A 11 11.64 10.79 4.48
C HIS A 11 11.22 9.33 4.59
N THR A 12 11.84 8.61 5.53
CA THR A 12 11.49 7.21 5.81
C THR A 12 11.36 6.98 7.30
N VAL A 13 10.39 6.15 7.66
CA VAL A 13 10.16 5.68 9.02
C VAL A 13 9.79 4.21 9.02
N THR A 14 10.32 3.46 9.97
CA THR A 14 9.92 2.08 10.25
C THR A 14 9.28 2.03 11.63
N ILE A 15 8.16 1.34 11.74
CA ILE A 15 7.44 1.12 13.00
C ILE A 15 7.14 -0.36 13.19
N ASP A 16 7.03 -0.77 14.45
CA ASP A 16 6.50 -2.08 14.80
C ASP A 16 4.98 -2.08 14.72
N THR A 17 4.41 -3.13 14.14
CA THR A 17 2.97 -3.36 14.09
C THR A 17 2.65 -4.78 14.54
N PRO A 18 1.39 -5.10 14.88
CA PRO A 18 0.97 -6.48 15.17
C PRO A 18 1.23 -7.48 14.03
N ALA A 19 1.41 -7.00 12.79
CA ALA A 19 1.72 -7.82 11.62
C ALA A 19 3.22 -7.78 11.23
N GLY A 20 4.09 -7.22 12.08
CA GLY A 20 5.54 -7.08 11.88
C GLY A 20 5.98 -5.66 11.59
N GLU A 21 7.28 -5.50 11.32
CA GLU A 21 7.85 -4.20 10.97
C GLU A 21 7.21 -3.63 9.69
N PHE A 22 6.90 -2.35 9.71
CA PHE A 22 6.28 -1.65 8.60
C PHE A 22 7.06 -0.38 8.27
N THR A 23 7.64 -0.33 7.07
CA THR A 23 8.44 0.81 6.59
C THR A 23 7.63 1.64 5.60
N MET A 24 7.66 2.94 5.78
CA MET A 24 7.00 3.95 4.94
C MET A 24 8.02 4.93 4.39
N LEU A 25 7.79 5.38 3.15
CA LEU A 25 8.60 6.35 2.43
C LEU A 25 7.69 7.40 1.78
N GLY A 26 7.95 8.68 2.04
CA GLY A 26 7.13 9.78 1.51
C GLY A 26 7.83 11.13 1.55
N ASP A 27 7.26 12.08 0.85
CA ASP A 27 7.62 13.52 0.95
C ASP A 27 6.63 14.26 1.87
N ASN A 28 6.57 15.59 1.77
CA ASN A 28 5.64 16.39 2.57
C ASN A 28 4.18 16.34 2.04
N SER A 29 3.91 15.66 0.93
CA SER A 29 2.59 15.66 0.29
C SER A 29 1.95 14.28 0.18
N ARG A 30 2.74 13.20 0.06
CA ARG A 30 2.21 11.85 -0.17
C ARG A 30 3.20 10.73 0.11
N LEU A 31 2.69 9.52 0.28
CA LEU A 31 3.49 8.30 0.32
C LEU A 31 3.79 7.78 -1.10
N TYR A 32 4.99 7.25 -1.29
CA TYR A 32 5.45 6.61 -2.53
C TYR A 32 5.71 5.12 -2.33
N GLY A 33 6.04 4.72 -1.11
CA GLY A 33 6.28 3.33 -0.75
C GLY A 33 5.84 3.04 0.68
N ALA A 34 5.25 1.85 0.87
CA ALA A 34 4.91 1.33 2.19
C ALA A 34 4.83 -0.19 2.14
N GLY A 35 5.43 -0.87 3.13
CA GLY A 35 5.45 -2.32 3.13
C GLY A 35 5.86 -2.96 4.43
N PHE A 36 5.42 -4.20 4.61
CA PHE A 36 5.69 -5.00 5.80
C PHE A 36 7.11 -5.58 5.75
N THR A 37 8.07 -4.79 6.12
CA THR A 37 9.50 -5.09 6.21
C THR A 37 10.21 -3.98 6.97
N GLY A 38 11.29 -4.32 7.71
CA GLY A 38 12.25 -3.34 8.25
C GLY A 38 13.31 -2.90 7.23
N ASP A 39 13.34 -3.52 6.04
CA ASP A 39 14.33 -3.25 5.01
C ASP A 39 13.82 -2.17 4.02
N LEU A 40 14.36 -0.96 4.16
CA LEU A 40 14.09 0.15 3.26
C LEU A 40 14.43 -0.17 1.79
N ALA A 41 15.51 -0.92 1.54
CA ALA A 41 15.91 -1.27 0.18
C ALA A 41 14.82 -2.10 -0.52
N ARG A 42 14.13 -2.96 0.23
CA ARG A 42 12.99 -3.73 -0.29
C ARG A 42 11.80 -2.85 -0.63
N VAL A 43 11.50 -1.83 0.20
CA VAL A 43 10.45 -0.84 -0.12
C VAL A 43 10.82 -0.05 -1.36
N MET A 44 12.06 0.43 -1.44
CA MET A 44 12.57 1.16 -2.62
C MET A 44 12.47 0.31 -3.90
N ALA A 45 12.83 -0.96 -3.84
CA ALA A 45 12.74 -1.87 -4.98
C ALA A 45 11.30 -2.12 -5.48
N SER A 46 10.29 -1.88 -4.63
CA SER A 46 8.88 -1.96 -5.02
C SER A 46 8.39 -0.75 -5.81
N ILE A 47 9.09 0.38 -5.71
CA ILE A 47 8.74 1.64 -6.38
C ILE A 47 9.29 1.62 -7.80
N ARG A 48 8.41 1.63 -8.79
CA ARG A 48 8.80 1.55 -10.22
C ARG A 48 9.43 2.83 -10.74
N ALA A 49 8.92 3.98 -10.31
CA ALA A 49 9.48 5.29 -10.58
C ALA A 49 8.95 6.27 -9.55
N LEU A 50 9.66 7.32 -9.35
CA LEU A 50 9.25 8.51 -8.61
C LEU A 50 8.88 9.61 -9.61
N PRO A 51 7.99 10.55 -9.26
CA PRO A 51 7.66 11.64 -10.17
C PRO A 51 8.89 12.54 -10.39
N ASP A 52 9.05 12.98 -11.61
CA ASP A 52 10.11 13.87 -12.10
C ASP A 52 11.52 13.25 -12.18
N ASP A 53 12.31 13.69 -13.16
CA ASP A 53 13.71 13.32 -13.39
C ASP A 53 14.70 14.03 -12.45
N VAL A 54 14.23 14.58 -11.34
CA VAL A 54 15.07 15.22 -10.33
C VAL A 54 15.62 14.18 -9.37
N GLY A 55 16.86 14.34 -8.98
CA GLY A 55 17.47 13.43 -8.00
C GLY A 55 16.73 13.49 -6.66
N TRP A 56 16.62 12.34 -5.98
CA TRP A 56 15.99 12.20 -4.67
C TRP A 56 17.06 11.98 -3.61
N GLU A 57 16.88 12.61 -2.46
CA GLU A 57 17.65 12.37 -1.25
C GLU A 57 16.74 11.70 -0.22
N ILE A 58 17.18 10.58 0.36
CA ILE A 58 16.43 9.88 1.40
C ILE A 58 17.01 10.26 2.75
N ARG A 59 16.15 10.71 3.64
CA ARG A 59 16.49 11.07 5.02
C ARG A 59 15.75 10.16 6.00
N PRO A 60 16.47 9.57 6.95
CA PRO A 60 15.83 8.84 8.04
C PRO A 60 15.08 9.82 8.95
N GLY A 61 14.01 9.32 9.55
CA GLY A 61 13.15 10.10 10.43
C GLY A 61 11.86 10.59 9.75
N ALA A 62 10.80 10.66 10.54
CA ALA A 62 9.49 11.10 10.07
C ALA A 62 9.47 12.63 9.86
N ASN A 63 8.81 13.04 8.79
CA ASN A 63 8.27 14.39 8.62
C ASN A 63 6.80 14.40 9.08
N GLN A 64 6.14 15.53 9.03
CA GLN A 64 4.75 15.68 9.45
C GLN A 64 3.80 14.72 8.72
N LEU A 65 3.98 14.48 7.43
CA LEU A 65 3.16 13.53 6.68
C LEU A 65 3.37 12.09 7.18
N LEU A 66 4.62 11.69 7.40
CA LEU A 66 4.91 10.34 7.91
C LEU A 66 4.44 10.14 9.34
N GLU A 67 4.45 11.18 10.19
CA GLU A 67 3.84 11.13 11.53
C GLU A 67 2.33 10.85 11.42
N GLN A 68 1.63 11.53 10.51
CA GLN A 68 0.22 11.24 10.21
C GLN A 68 0.01 9.84 9.65
N ALA A 69 0.92 9.35 8.81
CA ALA A 69 0.86 7.98 8.30
C ALA A 69 1.06 6.94 9.42
N VAL A 70 1.98 7.18 10.34
CA VAL A 70 2.18 6.36 11.54
C VAL A 70 0.90 6.29 12.36
N ASP A 71 0.26 7.43 12.62
CA ASP A 71 -1.00 7.48 13.36
C ASP A 71 -2.13 6.77 12.62
N ALA A 72 -2.22 6.92 11.30
CA ALA A 72 -3.19 6.20 10.48
C ALA A 72 -3.00 4.66 10.58
N VAL A 73 -1.75 4.18 10.54
CA VAL A 73 -1.45 2.76 10.70
C VAL A 73 -1.79 2.25 12.10
N LYS A 74 -1.51 3.02 13.16
CA LYS A 74 -1.92 2.67 14.52
C LYS A 74 -3.43 2.54 14.64
N GLN A 75 -4.17 3.53 14.13
CA GLN A 75 -5.64 3.53 14.11
C GLN A 75 -6.20 2.33 13.32
N TYR A 76 -5.57 1.94 12.21
CA TYR A 76 -5.96 0.73 11.46
C TYR A 76 -5.93 -0.51 12.36
N PHE A 77 -4.89 -0.70 13.14
CA PHE A 77 -4.78 -1.84 14.06
C PHE A 77 -5.70 -1.72 15.29
N GLU A 78 -6.22 -0.55 15.59
CA GLU A 78 -7.25 -0.30 16.60
C GLU A 78 -8.68 -0.47 16.05
N GLY A 79 -8.84 -0.58 14.72
CA GLY A 79 -10.13 -0.81 14.04
C GLY A 79 -10.73 0.41 13.36
N ASN A 80 -10.03 1.55 13.34
CA ASN A 80 -10.39 2.70 12.54
C ASN A 80 -9.63 2.66 11.20
N PHE A 81 -10.30 2.16 10.16
CA PHE A 81 -9.70 1.91 8.86
C PHE A 81 -9.69 3.12 7.91
N GLU A 82 -10.47 4.15 8.21
CA GLU A 82 -10.68 5.31 7.32
C GLU A 82 -9.40 6.12 7.07
N PRO A 83 -8.55 6.41 8.08
CA PRO A 83 -7.34 7.20 7.85
C PRO A 83 -6.37 6.55 6.86
N VAL A 84 -6.25 5.22 6.84
CA VAL A 84 -5.44 4.50 5.88
C VAL A 84 -6.09 4.50 4.49
N ALA A 85 -7.42 4.34 4.41
CA ALA A 85 -8.15 4.29 3.14
C ALA A 85 -8.11 5.64 2.39
N SER A 86 -8.15 6.77 3.12
CA SER A 86 -8.16 8.13 2.55
C SER A 86 -6.77 8.76 2.43
N PHE A 87 -5.70 8.14 2.95
CA PHE A 87 -4.37 8.71 3.02
C PHE A 87 -3.82 9.12 1.64
N PRO A 88 -3.11 10.26 1.52
CA PRO A 88 -2.52 10.69 0.24
C PRO A 88 -1.35 9.78 -0.15
N ILE A 89 -1.48 9.17 -1.31
CA ILE A 89 -0.49 8.25 -1.88
C ILE A 89 -0.21 8.59 -3.34
N TRP A 90 0.94 8.15 -3.85
CA TRP A 90 1.25 8.17 -5.26
C TRP A 90 2.04 6.92 -5.66
N GLN A 91 1.69 6.33 -6.79
CA GLN A 91 2.52 5.33 -7.47
C GLN A 91 2.31 5.39 -8.97
N GLN A 92 3.36 5.08 -9.71
CA GLN A 92 3.31 5.05 -11.16
C GLN A 92 2.48 3.88 -11.66
N GLY A 93 1.57 4.15 -12.58
CA GLY A 93 0.74 3.13 -13.20
C GLY A 93 0.10 3.58 -14.51
N THR A 94 -0.42 2.62 -15.25
CA THR A 94 -1.30 2.87 -16.39
C THR A 94 -2.70 3.28 -15.90
N PRO A 95 -3.55 3.89 -16.75
CA PRO A 95 -4.95 4.17 -16.38
C PRO A 95 -5.68 2.94 -15.83
N PHE A 96 -5.46 1.76 -16.42
CA PHE A 96 -5.98 0.49 -15.92
C PHE A 96 -5.57 0.21 -14.46
N ARG A 97 -4.26 0.35 -14.14
CA ARG A 97 -3.76 0.12 -12.78
C ARG A 97 -4.34 1.10 -11.78
N HIS A 98 -4.40 2.38 -12.15
CA HIS A 98 -4.99 3.41 -11.29
C HIS A 98 -6.45 3.10 -10.98
N GLN A 99 -7.22 2.64 -11.97
CA GLN A 99 -8.61 2.25 -11.74
C GLN A 99 -8.73 1.05 -10.81
N VAL A 100 -7.90 0.00 -10.98
CA VAL A 100 -7.88 -1.16 -10.09
C VAL A 100 -7.48 -0.78 -8.66
N TRP A 101 -6.46 0.06 -8.48
CA TRP A 101 -6.06 0.54 -7.15
C TRP A 101 -7.13 1.42 -6.50
N SER A 102 -7.80 2.26 -7.28
CA SER A 102 -8.95 3.06 -6.81
C SER A 102 -10.08 2.16 -6.32
N THR A 103 -10.44 1.12 -7.09
CA THR A 103 -11.43 0.13 -6.68
C THR A 103 -11.05 -0.59 -5.39
N LEU A 104 -9.77 -0.98 -5.24
CA LEU A 104 -9.27 -1.59 -4.01
C LEU A 104 -9.45 -0.67 -2.80
N ARG A 105 -9.13 0.61 -2.93
CA ARG A 105 -9.26 1.59 -1.83
C ARG A 105 -10.71 1.81 -1.39
N GLN A 106 -11.67 1.55 -2.26
CA GLN A 106 -13.11 1.63 -1.95
C GLN A 106 -13.65 0.38 -1.26
N THR A 107 -12.88 -0.71 -1.20
CA THR A 107 -13.29 -1.92 -0.48
C THR A 107 -13.34 -1.65 1.03
N LYS A 108 -14.34 -2.22 1.69
CA LYS A 108 -14.47 -2.12 3.15
C LYS A 108 -13.55 -3.11 3.86
N ALA A 109 -13.13 -2.78 5.07
CA ALA A 109 -12.41 -3.71 5.92
C ALA A 109 -13.23 -4.99 6.14
N GLY A 110 -12.57 -6.15 6.09
CA GLY A 110 -13.21 -7.46 6.15
C GLY A 110 -13.85 -7.94 4.84
N GLN A 111 -14.01 -7.08 3.84
CA GLN A 111 -14.45 -7.48 2.49
C GLN A 111 -13.34 -8.22 1.77
N ARG A 112 -13.70 -9.30 1.08
CA ARG A 112 -12.78 -10.08 0.23
C ARG A 112 -13.30 -10.11 -1.19
N LEU A 113 -12.39 -9.97 -2.15
CA LEU A 113 -12.68 -10.08 -3.56
C LEU A 113 -11.79 -11.15 -4.18
N SER A 114 -12.29 -11.89 -5.17
CA SER A 114 -11.40 -12.63 -6.07
C SER A 114 -10.76 -11.66 -7.07
N TYR A 115 -9.68 -12.09 -7.73
CA TYR A 115 -9.07 -11.28 -8.79
C TYR A 115 -10.03 -11.02 -9.96
N SER A 116 -10.96 -11.94 -10.26
CA SER A 116 -12.00 -11.71 -11.27
C SER A 116 -13.01 -10.67 -10.80
N GLN A 117 -13.51 -10.79 -9.57
CA GLN A 117 -14.42 -9.78 -8.99
C GLN A 117 -13.79 -8.39 -8.92
N LEU A 118 -12.46 -8.29 -8.62
CA LEU A 118 -11.76 -7.02 -8.65
C LEU A 118 -11.69 -6.45 -10.08
N ALA A 119 -11.40 -7.29 -11.08
CA ALA A 119 -11.39 -6.86 -12.49
C ALA A 119 -12.78 -6.34 -12.93
N ASP A 120 -13.84 -7.09 -12.62
CA ASP A 120 -15.21 -6.72 -12.95
C ASP A 120 -15.63 -5.43 -12.26
N ALA A 121 -15.38 -5.30 -10.95
CA ALA A 121 -15.67 -4.08 -10.17
C ALA A 121 -14.86 -2.87 -10.64
N SER A 122 -13.70 -3.08 -11.25
CA SER A 122 -12.88 -2.02 -11.84
C SER A 122 -13.33 -1.62 -13.26
N GLY A 123 -14.38 -2.24 -13.80
CA GLY A 123 -14.89 -1.96 -15.14
C GLY A 123 -14.17 -2.71 -16.27
N PHE A 124 -13.39 -3.75 -15.95
CA PHE A 124 -12.61 -4.53 -16.92
C PHE A 124 -12.90 -6.02 -16.80
N PRO A 125 -14.13 -6.48 -17.13
CA PRO A 125 -14.49 -7.89 -17.03
C PRO A 125 -13.56 -8.75 -17.87
N GLY A 126 -13.14 -9.89 -17.30
CA GLY A 126 -12.20 -10.81 -17.93
C GLY A 126 -10.71 -10.46 -17.77
N ALA A 127 -10.36 -9.26 -17.25
CA ALA A 127 -8.97 -8.84 -17.05
C ALA A 127 -8.32 -9.40 -15.77
N THR A 128 -8.69 -10.60 -15.33
CA THR A 128 -8.26 -11.23 -14.07
C THR A 128 -6.73 -11.26 -13.88
N ARG A 129 -5.98 -11.64 -14.94
CA ARG A 129 -4.50 -11.69 -14.88
C ARG A 129 -3.89 -10.30 -14.71
N ALA A 130 -4.43 -9.30 -15.42
CA ALA A 130 -3.97 -7.92 -15.32
C ALA A 130 -4.27 -7.33 -13.95
N ALA A 131 -5.43 -7.62 -13.36
CA ALA A 131 -5.77 -7.24 -11.99
C ALA A 131 -4.81 -7.89 -10.96
N ALA A 132 -4.50 -9.18 -11.13
CA ALA A 132 -3.53 -9.86 -10.27
C ALA A 132 -2.13 -9.25 -10.38
N THR A 133 -1.67 -8.93 -11.59
CA THR A 133 -0.40 -8.23 -11.81
C THR A 133 -0.41 -6.85 -11.16
N THR A 134 -1.53 -6.14 -11.21
CA THR A 134 -1.68 -4.82 -10.58
C THR A 134 -1.58 -4.90 -9.06
N CYS A 135 -2.14 -5.92 -8.43
CA CYS A 135 -1.94 -6.19 -7.00
C CYS A 135 -0.47 -6.49 -6.68
N ALA A 136 0.22 -7.26 -7.53
CA ALA A 136 1.61 -7.65 -7.31
C ALA A 136 2.61 -6.49 -7.41
N VAL A 137 2.27 -5.42 -8.14
CA VAL A 137 3.13 -4.24 -8.32
C VAL A 137 2.72 -3.05 -7.45
N ASN A 138 1.86 -3.27 -6.47
CA ASN A 138 1.49 -2.27 -5.50
C ASN A 138 2.67 -1.95 -4.57
N SER A 139 3.19 -0.72 -4.66
CA SER A 139 4.30 -0.23 -3.82
C SER A 139 3.84 0.39 -2.49
N VAL A 140 2.53 0.57 -2.29
CA VAL A 140 1.99 1.26 -1.11
C VAL A 140 1.07 0.30 -0.35
N GLY A 141 1.67 -0.75 0.19
CA GLY A 141 0.96 -1.80 0.96
C GLY A 141 0.17 -1.22 2.13
N LEU A 142 -0.88 -1.87 2.55
CA LEU A 142 -1.88 -1.43 3.52
C LEU A 142 -2.76 -0.27 3.02
N PHE A 143 -2.17 0.86 2.57
CA PHE A 143 -2.89 2.02 2.04
C PHE A 143 -3.64 1.72 0.72
N ILE A 144 -3.14 0.75 -0.06
CA ILE A 144 -3.93 0.06 -1.10
C ILE A 144 -4.08 -1.37 -0.63
N PRO A 145 -5.29 -1.79 -0.23
CA PRO A 145 -5.50 -3.02 0.51
C PRO A 145 -5.54 -4.27 -0.40
N CYS A 146 -4.44 -4.54 -1.13
CA CYS A 146 -4.34 -5.72 -1.97
C CYS A 146 -4.35 -7.05 -1.17
N HIS A 147 -4.18 -7.01 0.16
CA HIS A 147 -4.41 -8.15 1.02
C HIS A 147 -5.87 -8.66 1.00
N ARG A 148 -6.85 -7.81 0.69
CA ARG A 148 -8.28 -8.17 0.55
C ARG A 148 -8.58 -9.01 -0.69
N VAL A 149 -7.61 -9.18 -1.61
CA VAL A 149 -7.81 -9.95 -2.84
C VAL A 149 -7.26 -11.37 -2.66
N ILE A 150 -8.12 -12.36 -2.84
CA ILE A 150 -7.82 -13.79 -2.70
C ILE A 150 -8.07 -14.52 -4.01
N ARG A 151 -7.75 -15.81 -4.11
CA ARG A 151 -8.10 -16.62 -5.27
C ARG A 151 -9.57 -17.00 -5.25
N ALA A 152 -10.11 -17.36 -6.40
CA ALA A 152 -11.51 -17.78 -6.55
C ALA A 152 -11.84 -19.07 -5.77
N ASP A 153 -10.85 -19.94 -5.56
CA ASP A 153 -10.95 -21.14 -4.72
C ASP A 153 -10.90 -20.85 -3.20
N GLY A 154 -10.82 -19.58 -2.81
CA GLY A 154 -10.72 -19.14 -1.42
C GLY A 154 -9.31 -19.18 -0.85
N SER A 155 -8.31 -19.66 -1.57
CA SER A 155 -6.92 -19.65 -1.10
C SER A 155 -6.34 -18.24 -1.11
N ILE A 156 -5.45 -17.96 -0.17
CA ILE A 156 -4.92 -16.60 0.11
C ILE A 156 -4.18 -15.99 -1.09
N GLY A 157 -3.51 -16.81 -1.91
CA GLY A 157 -2.70 -16.33 -3.01
C GLY A 157 -1.40 -15.65 -2.55
N LYS A 158 -0.61 -15.19 -3.52
CA LYS A 158 0.68 -14.52 -3.25
C LYS A 158 0.47 -13.12 -2.68
N PHE A 159 1.45 -12.66 -1.89
CA PHE A 159 1.52 -11.31 -1.36
C PHE A 159 2.97 -10.81 -1.49
N GLY A 160 3.15 -9.55 -1.88
CA GLY A 160 4.47 -9.00 -2.18
C GLY A 160 5.41 -8.95 -0.98
N TRP A 161 4.87 -8.86 0.23
CA TRP A 161 5.68 -8.69 1.43
C TRP A 161 5.95 -10.01 2.15
N ASN A 162 4.92 -10.65 2.64
CA ASN A 162 4.96 -11.97 3.29
C ASN A 162 3.55 -12.54 3.29
N GLN A 163 3.40 -13.83 2.99
CA GLN A 163 2.08 -14.47 2.93
C GLN A 163 1.41 -14.52 4.31
N GLN A 164 2.18 -14.70 5.38
CA GLN A 164 1.64 -14.69 6.74
C GLN A 164 1.05 -13.31 7.09
N VAL A 165 1.73 -12.23 6.75
CA VAL A 165 1.21 -10.86 6.94
C VAL A 165 -0.15 -10.69 6.25
N LYS A 166 -0.32 -11.26 5.06
CA LYS A 166 -1.62 -11.20 4.38
C LYS A 166 -2.71 -11.91 5.16
N VAL A 167 -2.42 -13.07 5.71
CA VAL A 167 -3.35 -13.82 6.60
C VAL A 167 -3.71 -12.98 7.81
N ASP A 168 -2.69 -12.45 8.50
CA ASP A 168 -2.87 -11.67 9.73
C ASP A 168 -3.74 -10.44 9.51
N LEU A 169 -3.55 -9.72 8.40
CA LEU A 169 -4.37 -8.56 8.03
C LEU A 169 -5.82 -8.95 7.72
N ILE A 170 -6.02 -10.04 6.97
CA ILE A 170 -7.37 -10.55 6.66
C ILE A 170 -8.12 -10.93 7.94
N GLU A 171 -7.45 -11.64 8.85
CA GLU A 171 -8.05 -12.08 10.13
C GLU A 171 -8.31 -10.89 11.06
N HIS A 172 -7.37 -9.94 11.11
CA HIS A 172 -7.51 -8.71 11.87
C HIS A 172 -8.76 -7.93 11.45
N GLU A 173 -8.91 -7.66 10.16
CA GLU A 173 -10.08 -6.96 9.64
C GLU A 173 -11.39 -7.73 9.88
N ALA A 174 -11.39 -9.05 9.67
CA ALA A 174 -12.57 -9.89 9.89
C ALA A 174 -13.01 -9.90 11.35
N ARG A 175 -12.07 -9.85 12.29
CA ARG A 175 -12.34 -9.80 13.73
C ARG A 175 -12.97 -8.45 14.14
N LEU A 176 -12.47 -7.35 13.58
CA LEU A 176 -12.92 -6.00 13.96
C LEU A 176 -14.21 -5.59 13.24
N ALA A 177 -14.39 -6.01 11.99
CA ALA A 177 -15.62 -5.75 11.23
C ALA A 177 -16.87 -6.46 11.82
N ARG A 178 -16.69 -7.42 12.73
CA ARG A 178 -17.78 -8.13 13.45
C ARG A 178 -18.13 -7.52 14.81
N ARG A 179 -17.38 -6.49 15.23
CA ARG A 179 -17.73 -5.79 16.48
C ARG A 179 -18.96 -4.91 16.22
N PRO A 180 -20.02 -5.06 17.02
CA PRO A 180 -21.24 -4.24 16.88
C PRO A 180 -20.97 -2.76 17.17
#